data_df365933af9e86b1a4c1c5b768dbc161
#
_entry.id   df365933af9e86b1a4c1c5b768dbc161
#
_cell.length_a   1.000
_cell.length_b   1.000
_cell.length_c   1.000
_cell.angle_alpha   90.00
_cell.angle_beta   90.00
_cell.angle_gamma   90.00
#
_symmetry.space_group_name_H-M   'P 1'
#
loop_
_entity.id
_entity.type
_entity.pdbx_description
1 polymer ?
#
loop_
_entity_poly.entity_id
_entity_poly.type
_entity_poly.pdbx_seq_one_letter_code
_entity_poly.pdbx_strand_id
1 'polypeptide(L)'
;MKKLAIIGRILFALPFGIIGLNHYLMTDVFLGMMSSFIPGGAYTILVTGALLILASISIILNKYIKVACFGLAGLLFIFIVSIHIPGLFNPDFKVAQFALIELLKDTALMGGALMIAIYYDSIKIEKL
;
A
#
# COMPACT_ATOMS: atom_id res chain seq x y z
N MET A 1 -0.08 -18.23 19.36
CA MET A 1 0.84 -17.27 18.70
C MET A 1 0.80 -17.37 17.17
N LYS A 2 1.03 -18.54 16.55
CA LYS A 2 1.00 -18.69 15.07
C LYS A 2 -0.33 -18.28 14.43
N LYS A 3 -1.46 -18.58 15.05
CA LYS A 3 -2.80 -18.18 14.55
C LYS A 3 -2.98 -16.66 14.53
N LEU A 4 -2.48 -15.95 15.54
CA LEU A 4 -2.54 -14.49 15.59
C LEU A 4 -1.69 -13.85 14.49
N ALA A 5 -0.53 -14.43 14.19
CA ALA A 5 0.31 -13.95 13.08
C ALA A 5 -0.39 -14.09 11.72
N ILE A 6 -1.12 -15.19 11.51
CA ILE A 6 -1.92 -15.39 10.30
C ILE A 6 -3.05 -14.37 10.21
N ILE A 7 -3.77 -14.17 11.31
CA ILE A 7 -4.86 -13.17 11.39
C ILE A 7 -4.30 -11.77 11.09
N GLY A 8 -3.20 -11.39 11.74
CA GLY A 8 -2.56 -10.09 11.52
C GLY A 8 -2.15 -9.88 10.06
N ARG A 9 -1.59 -10.93 9.42
CA ARG A 9 -1.22 -10.90 8.01
C ARG A 9 -2.43 -10.64 7.10
N ILE A 10 -3.52 -11.34 7.33
CA ILE A 10 -4.76 -11.20 6.54
C ILE A 10 -5.37 -9.82 6.77
N LEU A 11 -5.46 -9.37 8.02
CA LEU A 11 -5.99 -8.03 8.35
C LEU A 11 -5.14 -6.91 7.74
N PHE A 12 -3.83 -7.11 7.66
CA PHE A 12 -2.92 -6.17 7.00
C PHE A 12 -3.16 -6.13 5.47
N ALA A 13 -3.29 -7.29 4.84
CA ALA A 13 -3.31 -7.41 3.39
C ALA A 13 -4.67 -7.08 2.77
N LEU A 14 -5.77 -7.47 3.43
CA LEU A 14 -7.13 -7.35 2.90
C LEU A 14 -7.50 -5.92 2.47
N PRO A 15 -7.24 -4.86 3.26
CA PRO A 15 -7.56 -3.49 2.87
C PRO A 15 -6.88 -3.06 1.56
N PHE A 16 -5.66 -3.51 1.29
CA PHE A 16 -4.97 -3.18 0.04
C PHE A 16 -5.66 -3.78 -1.18
N GLY A 17 -6.21 -4.98 -1.07
CA GLY A 17 -7.01 -5.59 -2.13
C GLY A 17 -8.29 -4.79 -2.40
N ILE A 18 -8.96 -4.34 -1.35
CA ILE A 18 -10.18 -3.51 -1.46
C ILE A 18 -9.84 -2.15 -2.07
N ILE A 19 -8.79 -1.50 -1.62
CA ILE A 19 -8.32 -0.21 -2.18
C ILE A 19 -7.92 -0.39 -3.65
N GLY A 20 -7.21 -1.46 -3.97
CA GLY A 20 -6.86 -1.79 -5.36
C GLY A 20 -8.07 -1.97 -6.25
N LEU A 21 -9.11 -2.66 -5.76
CA LEU A 21 -10.38 -2.80 -6.48
C LEU A 21 -11.06 -1.44 -6.69
N ASN A 22 -11.02 -0.56 -5.69
CA ASN A 22 -11.57 0.79 -5.81
C ASN A 22 -10.86 1.63 -6.89
N HIS A 23 -9.59 1.36 -7.19
CA HIS A 23 -8.90 2.03 -8.31
C HIS A 23 -9.60 1.77 -9.64
N TYR A 24 -10.24 0.61 -9.81
CA TYR A 24 -11.03 0.28 -10.99
C TYR A 24 -12.46 0.82 -10.94
N LEU A 25 -13.09 0.76 -9.76
CA LEU A 25 -14.49 1.17 -9.60
C LEU A 25 -14.66 2.69 -9.55
N MET A 26 -13.64 3.40 -9.04
CA MET A 26 -13.66 4.84 -8.79
C MET A 26 -12.43 5.54 -9.37
N THR A 27 -12.07 5.20 -10.59
CA THR A 27 -10.87 5.72 -11.27
C THR A 27 -10.82 7.24 -11.28
N ASP A 28 -11.94 7.91 -11.54
CA ASP A 28 -12.03 9.37 -11.60
C ASP A 28 -11.72 10.04 -10.26
N VAL A 29 -12.12 9.41 -9.15
CA VAL A 29 -11.81 9.91 -7.81
C VAL A 29 -10.30 9.88 -7.57
N PHE A 30 -9.64 8.77 -7.91
CA PHE A 30 -8.20 8.64 -7.77
C PHE A 30 -7.43 9.56 -8.71
N LEU A 31 -7.94 9.80 -9.92
CA LEU A 31 -7.37 10.80 -10.84
C LEU A 31 -7.38 12.21 -10.21
N GLY A 32 -8.47 12.57 -9.54
CA GLY A 32 -8.59 13.85 -8.85
C GLY A 32 -7.61 14.02 -7.68
N MET A 33 -7.16 12.92 -7.08
CA MET A 33 -6.19 12.91 -5.98
C MET A 33 -4.74 12.90 -6.47
N MET A 34 -4.51 12.53 -7.72
CA MET A 34 -3.18 12.37 -8.29
C MET A 34 -2.53 13.73 -8.57
N SER A 35 -1.27 13.88 -8.16
CA SER A 35 -0.50 15.10 -8.44
C SER A 35 -0.29 15.27 -9.95
N SER A 36 -0.32 16.53 -10.42
CA SER A 36 -0.26 16.85 -11.85
C SER A 36 1.04 16.42 -12.55
N PHE A 37 2.12 16.26 -11.80
CA PHE A 37 3.42 15.81 -12.33
C PHE A 37 3.52 14.30 -12.53
N ILE A 38 2.56 13.51 -12.01
CA ILE A 38 2.56 12.06 -12.17
C ILE A 38 2.06 11.71 -13.59
N PRO A 39 2.87 11.00 -14.40
CA PRO A 39 2.47 10.66 -15.77
C PRO A 39 1.49 9.50 -15.83
N GLY A 40 0.83 9.34 -16.97
CA GLY A 40 0.04 8.16 -17.33
C GLY A 40 -1.47 8.28 -17.08
N GLY A 41 -1.94 9.27 -16.33
CA GLY A 41 -3.37 9.49 -16.08
C GLY A 41 -4.08 8.24 -15.53
N ALA A 42 -5.21 7.88 -16.13
CA ALA A 42 -5.99 6.71 -15.74
C ALA A 42 -5.21 5.40 -15.81
N TYR A 43 -4.28 5.27 -16.74
CA TYR A 43 -3.43 4.08 -16.87
C TYR A 43 -2.59 3.84 -15.60
N THR A 44 -2.00 4.89 -15.04
CA THR A 44 -1.24 4.82 -13.77
C THR A 44 -2.14 4.35 -12.63
N ILE A 45 -3.38 4.85 -12.55
CA ILE A 45 -4.36 4.43 -11.54
C ILE A 45 -4.66 2.93 -11.66
N LEU A 46 -4.92 2.45 -12.87
CA LEU A 46 -5.25 1.05 -13.10
C LEU A 46 -4.07 0.10 -12.81
N VAL A 47 -2.86 0.47 -13.19
CA VAL A 47 -1.65 -0.31 -12.88
C VAL A 47 -1.42 -0.35 -11.37
N THR A 48 -1.57 0.76 -10.69
CA THR A 48 -1.45 0.83 -9.23
C THR A 48 -2.47 -0.08 -8.55
N GLY A 49 -3.73 -0.04 -9.00
CA GLY A 49 -4.79 -0.92 -8.51
C GLY A 49 -4.45 -2.40 -8.68
N ALA A 50 -3.92 -2.78 -9.84
CA ALA A 50 -3.47 -4.15 -10.12
C ALA A 50 -2.35 -4.59 -9.17
N LEU A 51 -1.36 -3.74 -8.94
CA LEU A 51 -0.25 -4.02 -8.02
C LEU A 51 -0.73 -4.21 -6.58
N LEU A 52 -1.66 -3.39 -6.12
CA LEU A 52 -2.27 -3.51 -4.79
C LEU A 52 -3.04 -4.82 -4.63
N ILE A 53 -3.82 -5.21 -5.63
CA ILE A 53 -4.58 -6.47 -5.62
C ILE A 53 -3.63 -7.67 -5.61
N LEU A 54 -2.62 -7.67 -6.48
CA LEU A 54 -1.63 -8.76 -6.54
C LEU A 54 -0.85 -8.90 -5.23
N ALA A 55 -0.41 -7.80 -4.64
CA ALA A 55 0.27 -7.81 -3.36
C ALA A 55 -0.64 -8.36 -2.26
N SER A 56 -1.90 -7.92 -2.19
CA SER A 56 -2.89 -8.42 -1.24
C SER A 56 -3.08 -9.93 -1.35
N ILE A 57 -3.32 -10.43 -2.55
CA ILE A 57 -3.51 -11.86 -2.80
C ILE A 57 -2.26 -12.67 -2.40
N SER A 58 -1.08 -12.21 -2.79
CA SER A 58 0.19 -12.87 -2.46
C SER A 58 0.40 -12.97 -0.95
N ILE A 59 0.13 -11.89 -0.22
CA ILE A 59 0.28 -11.85 1.24
C ILE A 59 -0.75 -12.75 1.93
N ILE A 60 -2.02 -12.71 1.51
CA ILE A 60 -3.08 -13.56 2.07
C ILE A 60 -2.75 -15.04 1.87
N LEU A 61 -2.37 -15.42 0.66
CA LEU A 61 -2.03 -16.81 0.31
C LEU A 61 -0.66 -17.26 0.82
N ASN A 62 0.12 -16.36 1.40
CA ASN A 62 1.50 -16.64 1.86
C ASN A 62 2.40 -17.16 0.73
N LYS A 63 2.20 -16.63 -0.48
CA LYS A 63 3.03 -16.95 -1.65
C LYS A 63 3.76 -15.70 -2.10
N TYR A 64 5.08 -15.82 -2.32
CA TYR A 64 5.94 -14.69 -2.71
C TYR A 64 5.83 -13.49 -1.75
N ILE A 65 5.61 -13.77 -0.46
CA ILE A 65 5.27 -12.77 0.54
C ILE A 65 6.35 -11.70 0.69
N LYS A 66 7.61 -12.09 0.60
CA LYS A 66 8.75 -11.17 0.68
C LYS A 66 8.72 -10.14 -0.45
N VAL A 67 8.57 -10.62 -1.69
CA VAL A 67 8.49 -9.75 -2.89
C VAL A 67 7.26 -8.85 -2.81
N ALA A 68 6.11 -9.42 -2.44
CA ALA A 68 4.86 -8.66 -2.31
C ALA A 68 4.98 -7.56 -1.24
N CYS A 69 5.54 -7.85 -0.08
CA CYS A 69 5.70 -6.88 0.99
C CYS A 69 6.73 -5.80 0.67
N PHE A 70 7.86 -6.12 0.07
CA PHE A 70 8.83 -5.12 -0.39
C PHE A 70 8.27 -4.26 -1.53
N GLY A 71 7.56 -4.87 -2.47
CA GLY A 71 6.86 -4.14 -3.53
C GLY A 71 5.81 -3.18 -2.98
N LEU A 72 5.02 -3.64 -2.00
CA LEU A 72 4.03 -2.81 -1.33
C LEU A 72 4.67 -1.65 -0.55
N ALA A 73 5.75 -1.93 0.19
CA ALA A 73 6.50 -0.88 0.89
C ALA A 73 7.04 0.18 -0.07
N GLY A 74 7.59 -0.24 -1.21
CA GLY A 74 8.05 0.67 -2.27
C GLY A 74 6.91 1.51 -2.86
N LEU A 75 5.75 0.90 -3.10
CA LEU A 75 4.57 1.60 -3.62
C LEU A 75 4.04 2.62 -2.62
N LEU A 76 3.96 2.27 -1.33
CA LEU A 76 3.57 3.19 -0.26
C LEU A 76 4.56 4.35 -0.14
N PHE A 77 5.86 4.08 -0.27
CA PHE A 77 6.87 5.13 -0.31
C PHE A 77 6.66 6.12 -1.48
N ILE A 78 6.33 5.59 -2.66
CA ILE A 78 5.99 6.43 -3.82
C ILE A 78 4.77 7.30 -3.52
N PHE A 79 3.72 6.76 -2.89
CA PHE A 79 2.53 7.55 -2.51
C PHE A 79 2.87 8.65 -1.52
N ILE A 80 3.69 8.35 -0.52
CA ILE A 80 4.14 9.34 0.46
C ILE A 80 4.82 10.52 -0.24
N VAL A 81 5.80 10.23 -1.10
CA VAL A 81 6.60 11.26 -1.76
C VAL A 81 5.82 12.02 -2.83
N SER A 82 4.97 11.33 -3.61
CA SER A 82 4.32 11.92 -4.78
C SER A 82 2.93 12.51 -4.51
N ILE A 83 2.26 12.06 -3.46
CA ILE A 83 0.87 12.47 -3.17
C ILE A 83 0.78 13.15 -1.81
N HIS A 84 1.24 12.47 -0.76
CA HIS A 84 0.99 12.94 0.62
C HIS A 84 1.86 14.13 1.01
N ILE A 85 3.15 14.10 0.69
CA ILE A 85 4.05 15.24 0.96
C ILE A 85 3.61 16.50 0.20
N PRO A 86 3.36 16.44 -1.12
CA PRO A 86 2.80 17.62 -1.82
C PRO A 86 1.47 18.09 -1.26
N GLY A 87 0.61 17.18 -0.81
CA GLY A 87 -0.68 17.50 -0.20
C GLY A 87 -0.57 18.32 1.09
N LEU A 88 0.53 18.22 1.83
CA LEU A 88 0.78 19.01 3.05
C LEU A 88 0.87 20.51 2.77
N PHE A 89 1.24 20.89 1.56
CA PHE A 89 1.39 22.29 1.13
C PHE A 89 0.12 22.85 0.50
N ASN A 90 -0.99 22.11 0.52
CA ASN A 90 -2.26 22.61 -0.02
C ASN A 90 -2.78 23.77 0.83
N PRO A 91 -3.25 24.89 0.18
CA PRO A 91 -3.80 26.02 0.90
C PRO A 91 -5.04 25.70 1.74
N ASP A 92 -5.82 24.71 1.34
CA ASP A 92 -6.96 24.22 2.13
C ASP A 92 -6.45 23.40 3.31
N PHE A 93 -6.71 23.89 4.52
CA PHE A 93 -6.29 23.25 5.77
C PHE A 93 -6.83 21.83 5.91
N LYS A 94 -8.07 21.57 5.49
CA LYS A 94 -8.67 20.23 5.56
C LYS A 94 -7.94 19.24 4.67
N VAL A 95 -7.58 19.66 3.46
CA VAL A 95 -6.80 18.83 2.52
C VAL A 95 -5.42 18.54 3.07
N ALA A 96 -4.74 19.55 3.63
CA ALA A 96 -3.42 19.38 4.23
C ALA A 96 -3.45 18.44 5.45
N GLN A 97 -4.48 18.52 6.29
CA GLN A 97 -4.66 17.61 7.43
C GLN A 97 -4.94 16.17 6.99
N PHE A 98 -5.76 16.01 5.96
CA PHE A 98 -6.00 14.69 5.37
C PHE A 98 -4.70 14.08 4.82
N ALA A 99 -3.89 14.86 4.11
CA ALA A 99 -2.59 14.44 3.60
C ALA A 99 -1.64 14.03 4.73
N LEU A 100 -1.64 14.74 5.87
CA LEU A 100 -0.84 14.38 7.03
C LEU A 100 -1.25 13.03 7.61
N ILE A 101 -2.55 12.80 7.77
CA ILE A 101 -3.08 11.52 8.28
C ILE A 101 -2.70 10.37 7.34
N GLU A 102 -2.86 10.56 6.05
CA GLU A 102 -2.50 9.55 5.04
C GLU A 102 -0.99 9.26 5.04
N LEU A 103 -0.16 10.30 5.15
CA LEU A 103 1.30 10.16 5.26
C LEU A 103 1.71 9.33 6.48
N LEU A 104 1.16 9.63 7.64
CA LEU A 104 1.45 8.91 8.89
C LEU A 104 0.96 7.46 8.82
N LYS A 105 -0.23 7.25 8.29
CA LYS A 105 -0.82 5.93 8.10
C LYS A 105 0.01 5.08 7.13
N ASP A 106 0.37 5.61 5.99
CA ASP A 106 1.16 4.89 4.99
C ASP A 106 2.58 4.61 5.47
N THR A 107 3.16 5.49 6.27
CA THR A 107 4.45 5.25 6.94
C THR A 107 4.35 4.06 7.90
N ALA A 108 3.31 3.97 8.70
CA ALA A 108 3.07 2.84 9.60
C ALA A 108 2.84 1.53 8.82
N LEU A 109 2.06 1.58 7.75
CA LEU A 109 1.80 0.43 6.89
C LEU A 109 3.07 -0.05 6.16
N MET A 110 3.91 0.87 5.71
CA MET A 110 5.21 0.54 5.12
C MET A 110 6.10 -0.20 6.12
N GLY A 111 6.17 0.26 7.36
CA GLY A 111 6.87 -0.43 8.44
C GLY A 111 6.30 -1.83 8.69
N GLY A 112 4.98 -1.96 8.72
CA GLY A 112 4.29 -3.24 8.85
C GLY A 112 4.63 -4.22 7.72
N ALA A 113 4.65 -3.75 6.47
CA ALA A 113 5.03 -4.56 5.32
C ALA A 113 6.46 -5.09 5.44
N LEU A 114 7.40 -4.25 5.84
CA LEU A 114 8.80 -4.66 6.06
C LEU A 114 8.92 -5.71 7.17
N MET A 115 8.20 -5.53 8.26
CA MET A 115 8.20 -6.50 9.36
C MET A 115 7.63 -7.86 8.92
N ILE A 116 6.54 -7.87 8.17
CA ILE A 116 5.95 -9.10 7.63
C ILE A 116 6.94 -9.80 6.70
N ALA A 117 7.60 -9.07 5.82
CA ALA A 117 8.60 -9.61 4.90
C ALA A 117 9.72 -10.34 5.65
N ILE A 118 10.29 -9.71 6.68
CA ILE A 118 11.40 -10.26 7.45
C ILE A 118 10.94 -11.44 8.33
N TYR A 119 9.78 -11.33 8.97
CA TYR A 119 9.24 -12.40 9.81
C TYR A 119 9.03 -13.70 9.02
N TYR A 120 8.40 -13.63 7.85
CA TYR A 120 8.14 -14.81 7.03
C TYR A 120 9.38 -15.34 6.32
N ASP A 121 10.36 -14.51 6.05
CA ASP A 121 11.67 -14.93 5.53
C ASP A 121 12.44 -15.74 6.59
N SER A 122 12.46 -15.27 7.83
CA SER A 122 13.14 -15.96 8.94
C SER A 122 12.54 -17.35 9.21
N ILE A 123 11.22 -17.48 9.23
CA ILE A 123 10.55 -18.78 9.42
C ILE A 123 10.89 -19.76 8.29
N LYS A 124 11.04 -19.27 7.06
CA LYS A 124 11.42 -20.12 5.93
C LYS A 124 12.84 -20.64 6.08
N ILE A 125 13.75 -19.83 6.57
CA ILE A 125 15.14 -20.21 6.81
C ILE A 125 15.25 -21.25 7.93
N GLU A 126 14.50 -21.08 9.02
CA GLU A 126 14.49 -22.06 10.13
C GLU A 126 13.98 -23.45 9.74
N LYS A 127 13.23 -23.56 8.66
CA LYS A 127 12.71 -24.85 8.14
C LYS A 127 13.66 -25.54 7.16
N LEU A 128 14.73 -24.89 6.77
CA LEU A 128 15.77 -25.47 5.91
C LEU A 128 16.85 -26.16 6.74
#